data_1c9dc6ad2de9beca0ee03f4bad5a6340
#
_entry.id   1c9dc6ad2de9beca0ee03f4bad5a6340
#
_cell.length_a   1.000
_cell.length_b   1.000
_cell.length_c   1.000
_cell.angle_alpha   90.00
_cell.angle_beta   90.00
_cell.angle_gamma   90.00
#
_symmetry.space_group_name_H-M   'P 1'
#
loop_
_entity.id
_entity.type
_entity.pdbx_description
1 polymer ?
#
loop_
_entity_poly.entity_id
_entity_poly.type
_entity_poly.pdbx_seq_one_letter_code
_entity_poly.pdbx_strand_id
1 'polypeptide(L)'
;DSEICVNTSRVERYQIDSNHLSTALFFSVYFPPCYSDMQPDGYPTLYALHGQNFTDEMWIDLGAAEKMDKLILEGEIEPFLMVMPFEEYFFREAEGNQFPLALSEEIIPWVEGNLNVCTKKNCRAIAGISRGASWAVRIGLSEWKDFGSIGAHSLPTFRKDIDALPDWLAAISSGKEPRFYMDTGRFDPEVKT
;
A
#
# COMPACT_ATOMS: atom_id res chain seq x y z
N ASP A 1 -16.78 17.74 23.63
CA ASP A 1 -16.43 18.69 22.57
C ASP A 1 -16.48 17.91 21.25
N SER A 2 -17.46 18.22 20.39
CA SER A 2 -17.51 17.65 19.06
C SER A 2 -16.36 18.28 18.26
N GLU A 3 -15.35 17.49 17.90
CA GLU A 3 -14.34 17.94 16.93
C GLU A 3 -15.04 18.45 15.69
N ILE A 4 -14.71 19.66 15.28
CA ILE A 4 -15.25 20.24 14.04
C ILE A 4 -14.61 19.45 12.90
N CYS A 5 -15.44 18.66 12.20
CA CYS A 5 -15.01 17.97 10.99
C CYS A 5 -14.47 19.00 9.99
N VAL A 6 -13.18 18.95 9.69
CA VAL A 6 -12.54 19.69 8.60
C VAL A 6 -12.75 18.88 7.33
N ASN A 7 -13.61 19.34 6.43
CA ASN A 7 -13.97 18.63 5.19
C ASN A 7 -12.85 18.64 4.13
N THR A 8 -11.60 18.74 4.55
CA THR A 8 -10.44 18.68 3.67
C THR A 8 -9.48 17.61 4.17
N SER A 9 -8.99 16.82 3.25
CA SER A 9 -7.88 15.91 3.49
C SER A 9 -6.56 16.65 3.65
N ARG A 10 -5.54 15.92 4.11
CA ARG A 10 -4.16 16.40 4.11
C ARG A 10 -3.22 15.27 3.75
N VAL A 11 -2.07 15.64 3.22
CA VAL A 11 -0.97 14.72 2.95
C VAL A 11 0.23 15.16 3.77
N GLU A 12 0.80 14.25 4.52
CA GLU A 12 2.01 14.50 5.32
C GLU A 12 3.10 13.53 4.91
N ARG A 13 4.34 14.02 4.80
CA ARG A 13 5.50 13.21 4.47
C ARG A 13 6.32 12.92 5.72
N TYR A 14 6.68 11.67 5.89
CA TYR A 14 7.44 11.18 7.03
C TYR A 14 8.79 10.63 6.59
N GLN A 15 9.73 10.65 7.53
CA GLN A 15 11.04 10.04 7.41
C GLN A 15 11.34 9.26 8.67
N ILE A 16 11.82 8.03 8.52
CA ILE A 16 12.30 7.20 9.63
C ILE A 16 13.66 6.58 9.28
N ASP A 17 14.45 6.28 10.29
CA ASP A 17 15.67 5.51 10.08
C ASP A 17 15.33 4.06 9.74
N SER A 18 16.18 3.41 8.94
CA SER A 18 15.99 2.01 8.56
C SER A 18 17.17 1.15 9.06
N ASN A 19 16.85 -0.04 9.56
CA ASN A 19 17.82 -1.08 9.84
C ASN A 19 18.03 -2.03 8.64
N HIS A 20 17.11 -2.02 7.67
CA HIS A 20 17.16 -2.87 6.48
C HIS A 20 17.78 -2.17 5.26
N LEU A 21 17.63 -0.85 5.18
CA LEU A 21 18.20 -0.06 4.08
C LEU A 21 19.36 0.81 4.56
N SER A 22 20.25 1.17 3.66
CA SER A 22 21.39 2.06 3.94
C SER A 22 21.02 3.55 3.98
N THR A 23 19.78 3.86 3.65
CA THR A 23 19.21 5.21 3.64
C THR A 23 17.99 5.26 4.54
N ALA A 24 17.58 6.46 4.94
CA ALA A 24 16.31 6.66 5.62
C ALA A 24 15.13 6.25 4.73
N LEU A 25 14.07 5.77 5.36
CA LEU A 25 12.79 5.49 4.70
C LEU A 25 11.93 6.74 4.63
N PHE A 26 11.45 7.04 3.44
CA PHE A 26 10.48 8.10 3.22
C PHE A 26 9.13 7.49 2.84
N PHE A 27 8.05 8.08 3.31
CA PHE A 27 6.69 7.74 2.90
C PHE A 27 5.76 8.92 3.13
N SER A 28 4.79 9.06 2.25
CA SER A 28 3.70 10.03 2.41
C SER A 28 2.45 9.33 2.92
N VAL A 29 1.66 10.04 3.71
CA VAL A 29 0.38 9.56 4.24
C VAL A 29 -0.72 10.55 3.90
N TYR A 30 -1.75 10.07 3.19
CA TYR A 30 -2.99 10.77 3.02
C TYR A 30 -3.90 10.49 4.21
N PHE A 31 -4.42 11.55 4.82
CA PHE A 31 -5.43 11.52 5.87
C PHE A 31 -6.77 11.98 5.28
N PRO A 32 -7.85 11.19 5.45
CA PRO A 32 -9.14 11.52 4.85
C PRO A 32 -9.76 12.78 5.42
N PRO A 33 -10.76 13.38 4.76
CA PRO A 33 -11.60 14.40 5.37
C PRO A 33 -12.15 13.92 6.71
N CYS A 34 -12.22 14.81 7.69
CA CYS A 34 -12.70 14.50 9.04
C CYS A 34 -11.88 13.44 9.80
N TYR A 35 -10.62 13.26 9.46
CA TYR A 35 -9.74 12.38 10.25
C TYR A 35 -9.70 12.81 11.71
N SER A 36 -9.83 11.85 12.61
CA SER A 36 -9.75 12.05 14.06
C SER A 36 -8.92 10.95 14.72
N ASP A 37 -8.01 11.34 15.60
CA ASP A 37 -7.24 10.39 16.42
C ASP A 37 -8.13 9.66 17.45
N MET A 38 -9.40 10.08 17.60
CA MET A 38 -10.38 9.51 18.53
C MET A 38 -11.33 8.50 17.85
N GLN A 39 -11.14 8.16 16.58
CA GLN A 39 -11.95 7.13 15.90
C GLN A 39 -11.82 5.78 16.62
N PRO A 40 -12.90 5.19 17.14
CA PRO A 40 -12.83 4.08 18.11
C PRO A 40 -12.12 2.81 17.59
N ASP A 41 -12.28 2.44 16.33
CA ASP A 41 -11.72 1.22 15.76
C ASP A 41 -10.46 1.49 14.91
N GLY A 42 -10.01 2.74 14.84
CA GLY A 42 -8.99 3.19 13.90
C GLY A 42 -9.45 3.10 12.44
N TYR A 43 -8.65 3.65 11.55
CA TYR A 43 -8.96 3.67 10.12
C TYR A 43 -8.35 2.47 9.41
N PRO A 44 -9.04 1.88 8.41
CA PRO A 44 -8.41 0.99 7.45
C PRO A 44 -7.21 1.68 6.79
N THR A 45 -6.22 0.89 6.36
CA THR A 45 -4.99 1.40 5.76
C THR A 45 -4.72 0.73 4.43
N LEU A 46 -4.45 1.54 3.41
CA LEU A 46 -3.96 1.11 2.10
C LEU A 46 -2.48 1.49 1.96
N TYR A 47 -1.60 0.51 1.79
CA TYR A 47 -0.22 0.73 1.38
C TYR A 47 -0.16 0.76 -0.14
N ALA A 48 0.05 1.95 -0.73
CA ALA A 48 -0.03 2.21 -2.17
C ALA A 48 1.38 2.41 -2.76
N LEU A 49 1.88 1.41 -3.47
CA LEU A 49 3.25 1.36 -3.98
C LEU A 49 3.35 1.99 -5.38
N HIS A 50 4.34 2.84 -5.56
CA HIS A 50 4.58 3.56 -6.82
C HIS A 50 5.21 2.66 -7.90
N GLY A 51 5.10 3.08 -9.16
CA GLY A 51 5.80 2.46 -10.28
C GLY A 51 7.29 2.80 -10.32
N GLN A 52 8.04 2.09 -11.16
CA GLN A 52 9.46 2.38 -11.37
C GLN A 52 9.67 3.84 -11.81
N ASN A 53 10.74 4.47 -11.31
CA ASN A 53 11.10 5.89 -11.56
C ASN A 53 10.13 6.94 -10.95
N PHE A 54 9.21 6.53 -10.09
CA PHE A 54 8.34 7.43 -9.34
C PHE A 54 8.73 7.49 -7.86
N THR A 55 8.00 8.28 -7.09
CA THR A 55 8.23 8.50 -5.65
C THR A 55 6.96 8.24 -4.84
N ASP A 56 7.05 8.48 -3.55
CA ASP A 56 5.92 8.48 -2.61
C ASP A 56 4.84 9.54 -2.91
N GLU A 57 5.06 10.43 -3.88
CA GLU A 57 4.10 11.45 -4.31
C GLU A 57 3.26 11.02 -5.52
N MET A 58 3.64 9.95 -6.22
CA MET A 58 3.03 9.55 -7.50
C MET A 58 1.50 9.46 -7.45
N TRP A 59 0.94 8.84 -6.43
CA TRP A 59 -0.52 8.68 -6.34
C TRP A 59 -1.23 10.01 -6.14
N ILE A 60 -0.61 10.94 -5.41
CA ILE A 60 -1.13 12.31 -5.22
C ILE A 60 -1.07 13.08 -6.53
N ASP A 61 0.04 13.01 -7.26
CA ASP A 61 0.21 13.65 -8.57
C ASP A 61 -0.81 13.14 -9.61
N LEU A 62 -1.26 11.89 -9.46
CA LEU A 62 -2.31 11.29 -10.29
C LEU A 62 -3.75 11.68 -9.86
N GLY A 63 -3.91 12.51 -8.83
CA GLY A 63 -5.22 12.98 -8.37
C GLY A 63 -5.94 12.00 -7.44
N ALA A 64 -5.22 11.09 -6.79
CA ALA A 64 -5.84 10.11 -5.90
C ALA A 64 -6.51 10.77 -4.69
N ALA A 65 -5.89 11.81 -4.11
CA ALA A 65 -6.44 12.52 -2.96
C ALA A 65 -7.81 13.13 -3.27
N GLU A 66 -7.92 13.89 -4.35
CA GLU A 66 -9.17 14.52 -4.78
C GLU A 66 -10.26 13.50 -5.09
N LYS A 67 -9.88 12.38 -5.69
CA LYS A 67 -10.83 11.31 -5.99
C LYS A 67 -11.33 10.62 -4.72
N MET A 68 -10.44 10.35 -3.77
CA MET A 68 -10.79 9.77 -2.47
C MET A 68 -11.67 10.71 -1.67
N ASP A 69 -11.30 12.00 -1.56
CA ASP A 69 -12.10 13.02 -0.89
C ASP A 69 -13.54 13.03 -1.40
N LYS A 70 -13.69 13.06 -2.73
CA LYS A 70 -15.00 13.03 -3.37
C LYS A 70 -15.81 11.81 -2.95
N LEU A 71 -15.25 10.61 -3.10
CA LEU A 71 -15.96 9.37 -2.81
C LEU A 71 -16.31 9.22 -1.31
N ILE A 72 -15.42 9.67 -0.41
CA ILE A 72 -15.65 9.65 1.04
C ILE A 72 -16.75 10.64 1.41
N LEU A 73 -16.70 11.88 0.92
CA LEU A 73 -17.70 12.90 1.22
C LEU A 73 -19.08 12.59 0.62
N GLU A 74 -19.14 11.87 -0.50
CA GLU A 74 -20.37 11.35 -1.10
C GLU A 74 -20.89 10.08 -0.39
N GLY A 75 -20.11 9.52 0.56
CA GLY A 75 -20.48 8.30 1.29
C GLY A 75 -20.40 7.01 0.44
N GLU A 76 -19.69 7.04 -0.69
CA GLU A 76 -19.50 5.89 -1.55
C GLU A 76 -18.46 4.90 -1.02
N ILE A 77 -17.48 5.42 -0.27
CA ILE A 77 -16.46 4.61 0.40
C ILE A 77 -16.25 5.09 1.83
N GLU A 78 -15.87 4.16 2.71
CA GLU A 78 -15.49 4.48 4.09
C GLU A 78 -14.15 5.23 4.12
N PRO A 79 -13.95 6.15 5.08
CA PRO A 79 -12.67 6.82 5.28
C PRO A 79 -11.53 5.82 5.58
N PHE A 80 -10.36 6.03 4.98
CA PHE A 80 -9.15 5.22 5.20
C PHE A 80 -7.90 6.07 5.05
N LEU A 81 -6.77 5.61 5.61
CA LEU A 81 -5.47 6.20 5.37
C LEU A 81 -4.80 5.53 4.15
N MET A 82 -4.16 6.34 3.31
CA MET A 82 -3.29 5.79 2.27
C MET A 82 -1.84 6.12 2.59
N VAL A 83 -1.05 5.08 2.84
CA VAL A 83 0.39 5.16 3.08
C VAL A 83 1.11 4.86 1.78
N MET A 84 1.96 5.75 1.35
CA MET A 84 2.69 5.70 0.08
C MET A 84 4.19 5.62 0.34
N PRO A 85 4.76 4.42 0.49
CA PRO A 85 6.18 4.24 0.69
C PRO A 85 6.99 4.62 -0.54
N PHE A 86 8.19 5.17 -0.34
CA PHE A 86 9.18 5.39 -1.39
C PHE A 86 10.14 4.20 -1.48
N GLU A 87 10.07 3.43 -2.57
CA GLU A 87 11.08 2.45 -2.91
C GLU A 87 12.21 3.13 -3.69
N GLU A 88 13.23 3.62 -3.00
CA GLU A 88 14.36 4.35 -3.59
C GLU A 88 15.21 3.47 -4.53
N TYR A 89 15.24 2.16 -4.29
CA TYR A 89 16.10 1.21 -5.02
C TYR A 89 15.42 0.53 -6.20
N PHE A 90 14.50 1.22 -6.87
CA PHE A 90 13.73 0.70 -8.01
C PHE A 90 14.58 0.23 -9.20
N PHE A 91 15.84 0.63 -9.30
CA PHE A 91 16.79 0.18 -10.32
C PHE A 91 17.49 -1.14 -9.98
N ARG A 92 17.32 -1.65 -8.76
CA ARG A 92 17.87 -2.94 -8.35
C ARG A 92 16.92 -4.09 -8.66
N GLU A 93 17.49 -5.28 -8.85
CA GLU A 93 16.70 -6.51 -8.94
C GLU A 93 15.87 -6.70 -7.67
N ALA A 94 14.74 -7.39 -7.81
CA ALA A 94 13.86 -7.66 -6.68
C ALA A 94 14.49 -8.67 -5.70
N GLU A 95 15.37 -9.53 -6.18
CA GLU A 95 16.10 -10.49 -5.36
C GLU A 95 17.12 -9.80 -4.47
N GLY A 96 17.04 -10.08 -3.16
CA GLY A 96 17.91 -9.46 -2.17
C GLY A 96 17.60 -7.99 -1.88
N ASN A 97 16.55 -7.43 -2.49
CA ASN A 97 16.07 -6.10 -2.12
C ASN A 97 15.40 -6.18 -0.74
N GLN A 98 15.80 -5.30 0.16
CA GLN A 98 15.33 -5.28 1.54
C GLN A 98 14.07 -4.44 1.74
N PHE A 99 13.50 -3.85 0.68
CA PHE A 99 12.29 -3.04 0.76
C PHE A 99 11.09 -3.80 1.38
N PRO A 100 10.83 -5.10 1.06
CA PRO A 100 9.77 -5.84 1.74
C PRO A 100 9.92 -5.85 3.26
N LEU A 101 11.13 -6.12 3.77
CA LEU A 101 11.41 -6.10 5.21
C LEU A 101 11.27 -4.70 5.81
N ALA A 102 11.76 -3.68 5.10
CA ALA A 102 11.59 -2.29 5.53
C ALA A 102 10.11 -1.88 5.59
N LEU A 103 9.27 -2.37 4.68
CA LEU A 103 7.83 -2.13 4.73
C LEU A 103 7.18 -2.86 5.91
N SER A 104 7.42 -4.17 6.05
CA SER A 104 6.71 -5.00 7.03
C SER A 104 7.22 -4.82 8.47
N GLU A 105 8.50 -4.58 8.66
CA GLU A 105 9.12 -4.52 9.99
C GLU A 105 9.37 -3.09 10.49
N GLU A 106 9.28 -2.07 9.62
CA GLU A 106 9.58 -0.67 9.99
C GLU A 106 8.41 0.26 9.67
N ILE A 107 7.95 0.38 8.40
CA ILE A 107 6.89 1.33 8.04
C ILE A 107 5.54 0.92 8.67
N ILE A 108 5.12 -0.33 8.52
CA ILE A 108 3.83 -0.81 9.07
C ILE A 108 3.79 -0.63 10.59
N PRO A 109 4.79 -1.11 11.37
CA PRO A 109 4.80 -0.89 12.81
C PRO A 109 4.85 0.59 13.22
N TRP A 110 5.57 1.43 12.47
CA TRP A 110 5.58 2.86 12.74
C TRP A 110 4.21 3.48 12.55
N VAL A 111 3.53 3.17 11.44
CA VAL A 111 2.16 3.65 11.15
C VAL A 111 1.19 3.22 12.24
N GLU A 112 1.25 1.96 12.66
CA GLU A 112 0.39 1.40 13.71
C GLU A 112 0.68 1.96 15.11
N GLY A 113 1.91 2.36 15.37
CA GLY A 113 2.32 2.95 16.65
C GLY A 113 2.10 4.45 16.77
N ASN A 114 1.95 5.16 15.65
CA ASN A 114 1.89 6.63 15.64
C ASN A 114 0.59 7.21 15.07
N LEU A 115 -0.19 6.42 14.31
CA LEU A 115 -1.43 6.88 13.68
C LEU A 115 -2.61 6.05 14.18
N ASN A 116 -3.79 6.64 14.14
CA ASN A 116 -5.02 5.94 14.54
C ASN A 116 -5.51 5.00 13.43
N VAL A 117 -4.94 3.81 13.34
CA VAL A 117 -5.25 2.81 12.32
C VAL A 117 -5.73 1.49 12.93
N CYS A 118 -6.57 0.79 12.18
CA CYS A 118 -6.99 -0.57 12.51
C CYS A 118 -5.87 -1.56 12.16
N THR A 119 -5.34 -2.28 13.16
CA THR A 119 -4.21 -3.21 13.01
C THR A 119 -4.62 -4.62 12.55
N LYS A 120 -5.93 -4.89 12.36
CA LYS A 120 -6.42 -6.20 11.93
C LYS A 120 -6.12 -6.44 10.45
N LYS A 121 -5.79 -7.68 10.08
CA LYS A 121 -5.58 -8.10 8.69
C LYS A 121 -6.61 -7.54 7.72
N ASN A 122 -7.90 -7.64 8.06
CA ASN A 122 -8.99 -7.24 7.16
C ASN A 122 -9.09 -5.72 6.95
N CYS A 123 -8.41 -4.93 7.76
CA CYS A 123 -8.32 -3.48 7.63
C CYS A 123 -7.08 -3.04 6.86
N ARG A 124 -6.16 -3.96 6.51
CA ARG A 124 -4.93 -3.62 5.83
C ARG A 124 -4.95 -4.13 4.39
N ALA A 125 -4.72 -3.23 3.46
CA ALA A 125 -4.58 -3.54 2.04
C ALA A 125 -3.21 -3.11 1.52
N ILE A 126 -2.71 -3.80 0.51
CA ILE A 126 -1.53 -3.41 -0.26
C ILE A 126 -1.90 -3.36 -1.73
N ALA A 127 -1.51 -2.29 -2.41
CA ALA A 127 -1.72 -2.16 -3.85
C ALA A 127 -0.55 -1.43 -4.50
N GLY A 128 -0.46 -1.50 -5.81
CA GLY A 128 0.55 -0.76 -6.54
C GLY A 128 0.34 -0.81 -8.04
N ILE A 129 1.14 -0.03 -8.74
CA ILE A 129 1.15 0.01 -10.21
C ILE A 129 2.51 -0.41 -10.74
N SER A 130 2.54 -1.17 -11.84
CA SER A 130 3.78 -1.60 -12.50
C SER A 130 4.71 -2.28 -11.49
N ARG A 131 5.96 -1.83 -11.31
CA ARG A 131 6.88 -2.37 -10.30
C ARG A 131 6.26 -2.42 -8.89
N GLY A 132 5.47 -1.41 -8.51
CA GLY A 132 4.72 -1.42 -7.26
C GLY A 132 3.66 -2.52 -7.19
N ALA A 133 3.02 -2.88 -8.32
CA ALA A 133 2.10 -4.01 -8.39
C ALA A 133 2.85 -5.34 -8.16
N SER A 134 4.06 -5.49 -8.72
CA SER A 134 4.90 -6.67 -8.46
C SER A 134 5.23 -6.81 -6.98
N TRP A 135 5.60 -5.72 -6.32
CA TRP A 135 5.82 -5.72 -4.87
C TRP A 135 4.54 -6.02 -4.09
N ALA A 136 3.40 -5.43 -4.46
CA ALA A 136 2.13 -5.67 -3.79
C ALA A 136 1.70 -7.14 -3.86
N VAL A 137 1.89 -7.78 -5.01
CA VAL A 137 1.61 -9.22 -5.17
C VAL A 137 2.59 -10.07 -4.37
N ARG A 138 3.91 -9.82 -4.48
CA ARG A 138 4.93 -10.55 -3.74
C ARG A 138 4.68 -10.47 -2.24
N ILE A 139 4.62 -9.27 -1.68
CA ILE A 139 4.47 -9.05 -0.24
C ILE A 139 3.10 -9.55 0.23
N GLY A 140 2.03 -9.18 -0.47
CA GLY A 140 0.68 -9.54 -0.07
C GLY A 140 0.39 -11.05 -0.10
N LEU A 141 1.08 -11.82 -0.95
CA LEU A 141 0.95 -13.28 -0.98
C LEU A 141 1.94 -13.98 -0.06
N SER A 142 3.22 -13.55 -0.01
CA SER A 142 4.20 -14.17 0.90
C SER A 142 3.86 -13.89 2.38
N GLU A 143 3.33 -12.71 2.68
CA GLU A 143 2.90 -12.27 4.01
C GLU A 143 1.37 -12.20 4.12
N TRP A 144 0.68 -13.17 3.53
CA TRP A 144 -0.79 -13.20 3.41
C TRP A 144 -1.54 -13.05 4.73
N LYS A 145 -0.88 -13.29 5.86
CA LYS A 145 -1.47 -13.14 7.20
C LYS A 145 -1.68 -11.66 7.59
N ASP A 146 -0.94 -10.78 6.95
CA ASP A 146 -0.91 -9.36 7.29
C ASP A 146 -1.84 -8.51 6.44
N PHE A 147 -2.23 -8.99 5.25
CA PHE A 147 -3.04 -8.24 4.31
C PHE A 147 -4.38 -8.93 4.01
N GLY A 148 -5.47 -8.17 4.15
CA GLY A 148 -6.82 -8.60 3.80
C GLY A 148 -7.17 -8.39 2.32
N SER A 149 -6.42 -7.52 1.63
CA SER A 149 -6.65 -7.21 0.21
C SER A 149 -5.34 -6.90 -0.51
N ILE A 150 -5.26 -7.31 -1.76
CA ILE A 150 -4.12 -7.07 -2.67
C ILE A 150 -4.67 -6.45 -3.95
N GLY A 151 -4.09 -5.34 -4.39
CA GLY A 151 -4.40 -4.68 -5.66
C GLY A 151 -3.18 -4.59 -6.58
N ALA A 152 -3.34 -4.96 -7.85
CA ALA A 152 -2.27 -4.93 -8.83
C ALA A 152 -2.74 -4.25 -10.12
N HIS A 153 -2.18 -3.06 -10.41
CA HIS A 153 -2.43 -2.32 -11.64
C HIS A 153 -1.27 -2.51 -12.61
N SER A 154 -1.56 -2.96 -13.84
CA SER A 154 -0.53 -3.18 -14.88
C SER A 154 0.65 -3.99 -14.34
N LEU A 155 0.39 -5.21 -13.90
CA LEU A 155 1.34 -6.08 -13.21
C LEU A 155 2.43 -6.66 -14.14
N PRO A 156 3.70 -6.24 -14.08
CA PRO A 156 4.84 -7.00 -14.59
C PRO A 156 5.31 -7.93 -13.48
N THR A 157 5.26 -9.22 -13.66
CA THR A 157 5.70 -10.17 -12.63
C THR A 157 7.23 -10.17 -12.52
N PHE A 158 7.80 -10.07 -11.31
CA PHE A 158 9.22 -10.34 -11.12
C PHE A 158 9.54 -11.78 -11.52
N ARG A 159 10.65 -11.96 -12.21
CA ARG A 159 10.98 -13.23 -12.88
C ARG A 159 10.90 -14.46 -11.96
N LYS A 160 11.42 -14.35 -10.74
CA LYS A 160 11.44 -15.48 -9.79
C LYS A 160 10.13 -15.67 -9.04
N ASP A 161 9.21 -14.70 -9.08
CA ASP A 161 7.92 -14.81 -8.42
C ASP A 161 7.03 -15.83 -9.10
N ILE A 162 7.20 -16.03 -10.41
CA ILE A 162 6.46 -17.05 -11.17
C ILE A 162 6.72 -18.44 -10.57
N ASP A 163 7.98 -18.72 -10.22
CA ASP A 163 8.37 -20.01 -9.63
C ASP A 163 7.93 -20.13 -8.16
N ALA A 164 7.88 -19.01 -7.42
CA ALA A 164 7.51 -18.98 -6.00
C ALA A 164 5.99 -18.93 -5.77
N LEU A 165 5.22 -18.47 -6.76
CA LEU A 165 3.77 -18.26 -6.64
C LEU A 165 2.98 -19.50 -6.17
N PRO A 166 3.25 -20.74 -6.67
CA PRO A 166 2.57 -21.94 -6.19
C PRO A 166 2.75 -22.17 -4.69
N ASP A 167 3.96 -21.92 -4.17
CA ASP A 167 4.29 -22.13 -2.76
C ASP A 167 3.58 -21.08 -1.88
N TRP A 168 3.56 -19.82 -2.30
CA TRP A 168 2.81 -18.76 -1.60
C TRP A 168 1.32 -19.08 -1.54
N LEU A 169 0.73 -19.50 -2.66
CA LEU A 169 -0.69 -19.87 -2.71
C LEU A 169 -1.00 -21.08 -1.85
N ALA A 170 -0.13 -22.09 -1.86
CA ALA A 170 -0.29 -23.29 -1.02
C ALA A 170 -0.16 -23.01 0.49
N ALA A 171 0.58 -21.95 0.87
CA ALA A 171 0.74 -21.54 2.26
C ALA A 171 -0.52 -20.85 2.83
N ILE A 172 -1.41 -20.34 1.99
CA ILE A 172 -2.62 -19.65 2.41
C ILE A 172 -3.63 -20.68 2.96
N SER A 173 -4.06 -20.50 4.21
CA SER A 173 -5.07 -21.35 4.82
C SER A 173 -6.43 -21.12 4.16
N SER A 174 -7.16 -22.19 3.87
CA SER A 174 -8.51 -22.14 3.27
C SER A 174 -9.45 -21.23 4.07
N GLY A 175 -10.14 -20.33 3.36
CA GLY A 175 -11.04 -19.32 3.93
C GLY A 175 -10.33 -18.13 4.57
N LYS A 176 -9.01 -18.00 4.38
CA LYS A 176 -8.19 -16.90 4.85
C LYS A 176 -7.51 -16.13 3.70
N GLU A 177 -7.90 -16.41 2.48
CA GLU A 177 -7.35 -15.80 1.28
C GLU A 177 -7.58 -14.28 1.32
N PRO A 178 -6.56 -13.47 0.97
CA PRO A 178 -6.77 -12.04 0.75
C PRO A 178 -7.67 -11.83 -0.47
N ARG A 179 -8.48 -10.78 -0.45
CA ARG A 179 -9.20 -10.34 -1.65
C ARG A 179 -8.18 -9.88 -2.68
N PHE A 180 -8.37 -10.24 -3.93
CA PHE A 180 -7.45 -9.91 -4.99
C PHE A 180 -8.15 -9.11 -6.09
N TYR A 181 -7.57 -7.97 -6.46
CA TYR A 181 -7.98 -7.14 -7.59
C TYR A 181 -6.80 -6.98 -8.54
N MET A 182 -7.05 -7.15 -9.83
CA MET A 182 -6.04 -6.93 -10.86
C MET A 182 -6.69 -6.29 -12.08
N ASP A 183 -6.02 -5.30 -12.65
CA ASP A 183 -6.38 -4.73 -13.94
C ASP A 183 -5.13 -4.44 -14.78
N THR A 184 -5.38 -4.16 -16.05
CA THR A 184 -4.35 -3.73 -16.98
C THR A 184 -4.96 -2.86 -18.07
N GLY A 185 -4.20 -1.90 -18.55
CA GLY A 185 -4.60 -1.05 -19.67
C GLY A 185 -4.68 -1.86 -20.98
N ARG A 186 -5.67 -1.55 -21.82
CA ARG A 186 -5.87 -2.23 -23.12
C ARG A 186 -4.65 -2.18 -24.04
N PHE A 187 -3.81 -1.17 -23.88
CA PHE A 187 -2.60 -0.93 -24.68
C PHE A 187 -1.33 -1.05 -23.84
N ASP A 188 -1.41 -1.70 -22.69
CA ASP A 188 -0.25 -1.93 -21.85
C ASP A 188 0.75 -2.82 -22.58
N PRO A 189 2.01 -2.35 -22.78
CA PRO A 189 3.02 -3.10 -23.53
C PRO A 189 3.44 -4.41 -22.84
N GLU A 190 3.19 -4.54 -21.53
CA GLU A 190 3.49 -5.74 -20.77
C GLU A 190 2.42 -6.84 -20.96
N VAL A 191 1.25 -6.50 -21.50
CA VAL A 191 0.22 -7.49 -21.86
C VAL A 191 0.60 -8.15 -23.18
N LYS A 192 1.24 -9.30 -23.09
CA LYS A 192 1.42 -10.17 -24.25
C LYS A 192 0.13 -10.94 -24.48
N THR A 193 -0.58 -10.59 -25.56
CA THR A 193 -1.70 -11.37 -26.07
C THR A 193 -1.25 -12.74 -26.57
#